data_4540105e99d50d1d777e60fc3500c635
#
_entry.id   4540105e99d50d1d777e60fc3500c635
#
_cell.length_a   1.000
_cell.length_b   1.000
_cell.length_c   1.000
_cell.angle_alpha   90.00
_cell.angle_beta   90.00
_cell.angle_gamma   90.00
#
_symmetry.space_group_name_H-M   'P 1'
#
loop_
_entity.id
_entity.type
_entity.pdbx_description
1 polymer ?
#
loop_
_entity_poly.entity_id
_entity_poly.type
_entity_poly.pdbx_seq_one_letter_code
_entity_poly.pdbx_strand_id
1 'polypeptide(L)'
;MERQSIMQIFQGSSSVSGVIIPIALMLFSGFALTRVTKRLKLPNVTAYILAGILIGPYCLNLVNPDIIEGTSFIADIALAFIAFGTGEFFTFSTLKKNGLKVCIITLFEATLASLFVFVLCLFILKLNLSLSLVLGALAATTASASTIMTIRQFNAKGDFVNTLLQVVALDNVFGLVAYSMAISVAVALQSGSFKLSSILMPIALNLAVLLLGGLFGLFLKLLMPKQRSTDNRLIITIAVLFSFCGICALLDVSPLLGCMSMGMIYINITEDDKIFKQLNYFNPPILLLFFVRSGMNFKLDVLLHSEGIGENVPLLLVGISYFLVRILGKYLGAILGPTLVGEKKEVRKYLGLALVPQAGVAIGLSALGARILGGELGRALETVILASSILYELIGPGCAKLGLYLSHSYAVSLEDLTESVAIEPEKKKNEVELLIERIQAIQKELPSHAKRLAEEEEAFTEAAEEQY
;
A
#
# COMPACT_ATOMS: atom_id res chain seq x y z
N MET A 1 20.52 -28.07 24.84
CA MET A 1 19.54 -27.87 25.93
C MET A 1 19.09 -26.40 26.05
N GLU A 2 19.97 -25.41 26.03
CA GLU A 2 19.60 -23.99 26.16
C GLU A 2 18.76 -23.42 24.99
N ARG A 3 18.98 -23.88 23.75
CA ARG A 3 18.16 -23.45 22.60
C ARG A 3 16.69 -23.88 22.70
N GLN A 4 16.41 -25.03 23.29
CA GLN A 4 15.03 -25.48 23.51
C GLN A 4 14.31 -24.69 24.60
N SER A 5 15.02 -24.22 25.63
CA SER A 5 14.44 -23.43 26.71
C SER A 5 14.01 -22.03 26.25
N ILE A 6 14.82 -21.35 25.41
CA ILE A 6 14.46 -20.02 24.85
C ILE A 6 13.27 -20.18 23.89
N MET A 7 13.27 -21.20 23.03
CA MET A 7 12.17 -21.50 22.13
C MET A 7 10.86 -21.79 22.88
N GLN A 8 10.91 -22.50 24.00
CA GLN A 8 9.73 -22.78 24.83
C GLN A 8 9.13 -21.51 25.47
N ILE A 9 9.96 -20.54 25.84
CA ILE A 9 9.48 -19.24 26.36
C ILE A 9 8.68 -18.48 25.30
N PHE A 10 9.09 -18.56 24.02
CA PHE A 10 8.40 -17.89 22.90
C PHE A 10 7.21 -18.70 22.34
N GLN A 11 7.20 -20.03 22.51
CA GLN A 11 6.17 -20.92 21.95
C GLN A 11 5.09 -21.33 22.96
N GLY A 12 5.31 -21.13 24.24
CA GLY A 12 4.48 -21.72 25.32
C GLY A 12 3.73 -20.69 26.14
N SER A 13 2.64 -20.13 25.67
CA SER A 13 1.47 -19.88 26.51
C SER A 13 0.30 -19.31 25.75
N SER A 14 -0.91 -19.81 25.96
CA SER A 14 -2.20 -19.16 25.75
C SER A 14 -2.39 -17.91 26.65
N SER A 15 -1.32 -17.37 27.22
CA SER A 15 -1.30 -16.18 28.05
C SER A 15 -1.13 -14.91 27.19
N VAL A 16 -1.51 -13.77 27.73
CA VAL A 16 -1.35 -12.44 27.13
C VAL A 16 0.10 -12.21 26.64
N SER A 17 1.09 -12.73 27.36
CA SER A 17 2.50 -12.67 26.95
C SER A 17 2.78 -13.40 25.64
N GLY A 18 2.07 -14.50 25.35
CA GLY A 18 2.19 -15.25 24.11
C GLY A 18 1.77 -14.47 22.86
N VAL A 19 0.96 -13.41 22.99
CA VAL A 19 0.57 -12.54 21.89
C VAL A 19 1.45 -11.28 21.83
N ILE A 20 1.71 -10.66 22.99
CA ILE A 20 2.43 -9.37 23.04
C ILE A 20 3.90 -9.54 22.62
N ILE A 21 4.57 -10.60 23.08
CA ILE A 21 5.99 -10.83 22.76
C ILE A 21 6.22 -11.05 21.26
N PRO A 22 5.45 -11.89 20.54
CA PRO A 22 5.55 -12.00 19.08
C PRO A 22 5.30 -10.69 18.35
N ILE A 23 4.29 -9.89 18.74
CA ILE A 23 4.04 -8.59 18.15
C ILE A 23 5.24 -7.64 18.35
N ALA A 24 5.79 -7.61 19.56
CA ALA A 24 6.99 -6.82 19.85
C ALA A 24 8.20 -7.29 19.01
N LEU A 25 8.37 -8.62 18.86
CA LEU A 25 9.42 -9.20 18.04
C LEU A 25 9.27 -8.85 16.56
N MET A 26 8.03 -8.88 16.03
CA MET A 26 7.73 -8.46 14.66
C MET A 26 8.11 -6.99 14.44
N LEU A 27 7.71 -6.10 15.34
CA LEU A 27 8.04 -4.68 15.27
C LEU A 27 9.54 -4.43 15.35
N PHE A 28 10.22 -5.07 16.29
CA PHE A 28 11.65 -4.91 16.51
C PHE A 28 12.48 -5.46 15.35
N SER A 29 12.19 -6.68 14.88
CA SER A 29 12.91 -7.31 13.77
C SER A 29 12.74 -6.52 12.48
N GLY A 30 11.51 -6.06 12.17
CA GLY A 30 11.24 -5.20 11.03
C GLY A 30 12.02 -3.89 11.11
N PHE A 31 11.99 -3.22 12.25
CA PHE A 31 12.78 -2.00 12.48
C PHE A 31 14.29 -2.25 12.35
N ALA A 32 14.83 -3.29 12.99
CA ALA A 32 16.25 -3.61 12.97
C ALA A 32 16.73 -3.85 11.53
N LEU A 33 15.95 -4.59 10.73
CA LEU A 33 16.34 -4.91 9.37
C LEU A 33 16.29 -3.69 8.44
N THR A 34 15.45 -2.67 8.72
CA THR A 34 15.49 -1.40 7.97
C THR A 34 16.84 -0.68 8.10
N ARG A 35 17.58 -0.88 9.18
CA ARG A 35 18.94 -0.30 9.34
C ARG A 35 19.93 -0.92 8.35
N VAL A 36 19.77 -2.23 8.08
CA VAL A 36 20.60 -2.96 7.12
C VAL A 36 20.20 -2.58 5.69
N THR A 37 18.91 -2.64 5.37
CA THR A 37 18.42 -2.36 4.02
C THR A 37 18.61 -0.91 3.59
N LYS A 38 18.58 0.06 4.51
CA LYS A 38 18.93 1.46 4.22
C LYS A 38 20.36 1.63 3.71
N ARG A 39 21.32 0.85 4.23
CA ARG A 39 22.70 0.86 3.71
C ARG A 39 22.78 0.35 2.28
N LEU A 40 21.88 -0.58 1.94
CA LEU A 40 21.74 -1.15 0.59
C LEU A 40 20.83 -0.31 -0.32
N LYS A 41 20.29 0.83 0.17
CA LYS A 41 19.33 1.70 -0.53
C LYS A 41 18.05 0.98 -0.93
N LEU A 42 17.64 -0.06 -0.18
CA LEU A 42 16.42 -0.81 -0.40
C LEU A 42 15.22 -0.20 0.33
N PRO A 43 14.00 -0.36 -0.21
CA PRO A 43 12.76 0.08 0.44
C PRO A 43 12.52 -0.59 1.80
N ASN A 44 11.79 0.11 2.67
CA ASN A 44 11.45 -0.44 3.99
C ASN A 44 10.58 -1.70 3.90
N VAL A 45 9.70 -1.80 2.89
CA VAL A 45 8.82 -2.97 2.68
C VAL A 45 9.65 -4.24 2.49
N THR A 46 10.72 -4.18 1.69
CA THR A 46 11.64 -5.31 1.52
C THR A 46 12.24 -5.74 2.86
N ALA A 47 12.65 -4.78 3.70
CA ALA A 47 13.17 -5.08 5.05
C ALA A 47 12.13 -5.82 5.90
N TYR A 48 10.87 -5.39 5.87
CA TYR A 48 9.80 -5.98 6.67
C TYR A 48 9.49 -7.42 6.23
N ILE A 49 9.39 -7.66 4.92
CA ILE A 49 9.17 -9.01 4.38
C ILE A 49 10.35 -9.93 4.74
N LEU A 50 11.60 -9.47 4.55
CA LEU A 50 12.79 -10.23 4.92
C LEU A 50 12.87 -10.50 6.43
N ALA A 51 12.47 -9.53 7.27
CA ALA A 51 12.38 -9.73 8.71
C ALA A 51 11.38 -10.84 9.05
N GLY A 52 10.23 -10.85 8.39
CA GLY A 52 9.22 -11.90 8.54
C GLY A 52 9.74 -13.28 8.14
N ILE A 53 10.43 -13.39 7.00
CA ILE A 53 11.07 -14.63 6.58
C ILE A 53 12.08 -15.12 7.63
N LEU A 54 12.89 -14.18 8.16
CA LEU A 54 13.94 -14.52 9.14
C LEU A 54 13.38 -15.03 10.47
N ILE A 55 12.36 -14.35 11.06
CA ILE A 55 11.77 -14.77 12.33
C ILE A 55 10.69 -15.85 12.18
N GLY A 56 10.26 -16.09 10.95
CA GLY A 56 9.20 -17.03 10.59
C GLY A 56 9.59 -18.50 10.73
N PRO A 57 8.62 -19.40 10.45
CA PRO A 57 8.77 -20.84 10.67
C PRO A 57 9.90 -21.49 9.87
N TYR A 58 10.27 -20.91 8.72
CA TYR A 58 11.26 -21.51 7.81
C TYR A 58 12.72 -21.14 8.10
N CYS A 59 12.96 -20.14 8.97
CA CYS A 59 14.32 -19.74 9.36
C CYS A 59 14.54 -19.93 10.87
N LEU A 60 14.24 -18.92 11.67
CA LEU A 60 14.51 -18.94 13.11
C LEU A 60 13.39 -19.57 13.94
N ASN A 61 12.18 -19.68 13.36
CA ASN A 61 10.97 -20.23 14.01
C ASN A 61 10.71 -19.62 15.40
N LEU A 62 10.78 -18.29 15.50
CA LEU A 62 10.61 -17.57 16.76
C LEU A 62 9.14 -17.25 17.08
N VAL A 63 8.25 -17.33 16.09
CA VAL A 63 6.82 -17.02 16.21
C VAL A 63 6.01 -18.29 15.95
N ASN A 64 5.11 -18.63 16.89
CA ASN A 64 4.24 -19.80 16.76
C ASN A 64 3.27 -19.61 15.57
N PRO A 65 3.04 -20.65 14.74
CA PRO A 65 2.05 -20.63 13.68
C PRO A 65 0.65 -20.17 14.11
N ASP A 66 0.19 -20.54 15.30
CA ASP A 66 -1.11 -20.12 15.84
C ASP A 66 -1.21 -18.59 15.99
N ILE A 67 -0.11 -17.93 16.31
CA ILE A 67 -0.06 -16.45 16.40
C ILE A 67 -0.08 -15.82 15.01
N ILE A 68 0.62 -16.45 14.05
CA ILE A 68 0.61 -15.97 12.65
C ILE A 68 -0.81 -16.04 12.10
N GLU A 69 -1.53 -17.11 12.36
CA GLU A 69 -2.93 -17.26 11.95
C GLU A 69 -3.85 -16.30 12.72
N GLY A 70 -3.74 -16.24 14.04
CA GLY A 70 -4.52 -15.36 14.91
C GLY A 70 -4.35 -13.86 14.63
N THR A 71 -3.25 -13.45 13.98
CA THR A 71 -2.99 -12.07 13.55
C THR A 71 -3.44 -11.79 12.11
N SER A 72 -4.23 -12.67 11.48
CA SER A 72 -4.69 -12.51 10.09
C SER A 72 -5.48 -11.22 9.85
N PHE A 73 -6.21 -10.72 10.85
CA PHE A 73 -6.98 -9.47 10.78
C PHE A 73 -6.09 -8.23 10.54
N ILE A 74 -4.80 -8.29 10.86
CA ILE A 74 -3.86 -7.18 10.60
C ILE A 74 -3.80 -6.87 9.09
N ALA A 75 -3.93 -7.89 8.24
CA ALA A 75 -3.95 -7.68 6.79
C ALA A 75 -5.18 -6.86 6.36
N ASP A 76 -6.36 -7.15 6.89
CA ASP A 76 -7.60 -6.45 6.56
C ASP A 76 -7.54 -4.98 7.03
N ILE A 77 -7.02 -4.75 8.24
CA ILE A 77 -6.79 -3.41 8.78
C ILE A 77 -5.77 -2.65 7.92
N ALA A 78 -4.61 -3.23 7.63
CA ALA A 78 -3.59 -2.59 6.81
C ALA A 78 -4.11 -2.22 5.42
N LEU A 79 -4.86 -3.12 4.78
CA LEU A 79 -5.53 -2.88 3.50
C LEU A 79 -6.55 -1.74 3.59
N ALA A 80 -7.34 -1.68 4.64
CA ALA A 80 -8.31 -0.61 4.86
C ALA A 80 -7.62 0.76 4.95
N PHE A 81 -6.50 0.86 5.68
CA PHE A 81 -5.73 2.08 5.79
C PHE A 81 -5.10 2.49 4.46
N ILE A 82 -4.50 1.54 3.73
CA ILE A 82 -3.95 1.78 2.39
C ILE A 82 -5.06 2.27 1.44
N ALA A 83 -6.21 1.61 1.45
CA ALA A 83 -7.33 1.93 0.57
C ALA A 83 -7.95 3.31 0.88
N PHE A 84 -8.18 3.61 2.15
CA PHE A 84 -8.67 4.93 2.56
C PHE A 84 -7.70 6.04 2.13
N GLY A 85 -6.39 5.86 2.37
CA GLY A 85 -5.36 6.79 1.91
C GLY A 85 -5.30 6.95 0.40
N THR A 86 -5.56 5.87 -0.36
CA THR A 86 -5.63 5.93 -1.83
C THR A 86 -6.85 6.74 -2.30
N GLY A 87 -7.94 6.75 -1.53
CA GLY A 87 -9.14 7.55 -1.81
C GLY A 87 -8.88 9.05 -1.95
N GLU A 88 -7.84 9.59 -1.28
CA GLU A 88 -7.41 11.00 -1.38
C GLU A 88 -7.15 11.44 -2.83
N PHE A 89 -6.67 10.54 -3.69
CA PHE A 89 -6.29 10.87 -5.06
C PHE A 89 -7.48 10.94 -6.03
N PHE A 90 -8.68 10.52 -5.60
CA PHE A 90 -9.90 10.56 -6.40
C PHE A 90 -10.70 11.85 -6.18
N THR A 91 -10.17 12.99 -6.61
CA THR A 91 -10.93 14.24 -6.57
C THR A 91 -11.83 14.38 -7.81
N PHE A 92 -13.10 14.72 -7.62
CA PHE A 92 -14.06 14.88 -8.71
C PHE A 92 -13.65 15.95 -9.73
N SER A 93 -12.95 17.01 -9.28
CA SER A 93 -12.41 18.04 -10.15
C SER A 93 -11.40 17.46 -11.15
N THR A 94 -10.51 16.60 -10.67
CA THR A 94 -9.48 15.93 -11.48
C THR A 94 -10.10 14.91 -12.42
N LEU A 95 -11.05 14.10 -11.91
CA LEU A 95 -11.79 13.11 -12.72
C LEU A 95 -12.60 13.79 -13.84
N LYS A 96 -13.22 14.93 -13.57
CA LYS A 96 -14.01 15.67 -14.57
C LYS A 96 -13.14 16.24 -15.69
N LYS A 97 -11.90 16.65 -15.39
CA LYS A 97 -11.00 17.28 -16.37
C LYS A 97 -10.38 16.27 -17.33
N ASN A 98 -9.94 15.11 -16.85
CA ASN A 98 -9.16 14.14 -17.64
C ASN A 98 -9.71 12.70 -17.54
N GLY A 99 -10.84 12.47 -16.86
CA GLY A 99 -11.27 11.15 -16.42
C GLY A 99 -11.41 10.11 -17.54
N LEU A 100 -12.03 10.46 -18.66
CA LEU A 100 -12.21 9.50 -19.76
C LEU A 100 -10.88 9.05 -20.37
N LYS A 101 -9.94 9.98 -20.56
CA LYS A 101 -8.61 9.64 -21.11
C LYS A 101 -7.85 8.73 -20.14
N VAL A 102 -7.83 9.09 -18.86
CA VAL A 102 -7.16 8.31 -17.84
C VAL A 102 -7.80 6.93 -17.68
N CYS A 103 -9.15 6.83 -17.71
CA CYS A 103 -9.85 5.55 -17.70
C CYS A 103 -9.45 4.65 -18.87
N ILE A 104 -9.35 5.19 -20.08
CA ILE A 104 -8.91 4.43 -21.26
C ILE A 104 -7.45 3.96 -21.07
N ILE A 105 -6.56 4.85 -20.63
CA ILE A 105 -5.16 4.52 -20.38
C ILE A 105 -5.06 3.37 -19.39
N THR A 106 -5.73 3.51 -18.22
CA THR A 106 -5.72 2.50 -17.17
C THR A 106 -6.34 1.18 -17.62
N LEU A 107 -7.46 1.23 -18.37
CA LEU A 107 -8.10 0.03 -18.89
C LEU A 107 -7.13 -0.77 -19.79
N PHE A 108 -6.44 -0.11 -20.72
CA PHE A 108 -5.50 -0.78 -21.61
C PHE A 108 -4.30 -1.36 -20.86
N GLU A 109 -3.69 -0.59 -19.96
CA GLU A 109 -2.49 -1.06 -19.27
C GLU A 109 -2.80 -2.17 -18.25
N ALA A 110 -3.92 -2.07 -17.53
CA ALA A 110 -4.38 -3.09 -16.61
C ALA A 110 -4.78 -4.38 -17.34
N THR A 111 -5.57 -4.25 -18.43
CA THR A 111 -6.05 -5.40 -19.20
C THR A 111 -4.92 -6.14 -19.90
N LEU A 112 -3.96 -5.43 -20.51
CA LEU A 112 -2.83 -6.10 -21.15
C LEU A 112 -1.94 -6.81 -20.14
N ALA A 113 -1.68 -6.21 -18.99
CA ALA A 113 -0.92 -6.86 -17.93
C ALA A 113 -1.62 -8.15 -17.46
N SER A 114 -2.93 -8.07 -17.19
CA SER A 114 -3.75 -9.22 -16.80
C SER A 114 -3.76 -10.31 -17.85
N LEU A 115 -3.97 -9.95 -19.12
CA LEU A 115 -4.03 -10.89 -20.23
C LEU A 115 -2.69 -11.61 -20.44
N PHE A 116 -1.57 -10.87 -20.43
CA PHE A 116 -0.26 -11.44 -20.65
C PHE A 116 0.13 -12.42 -19.54
N VAL A 117 -0.14 -12.06 -18.28
CA VAL A 117 0.11 -12.94 -17.14
C VAL A 117 -0.82 -14.15 -17.18
N PHE A 118 -2.10 -13.97 -17.49
CA PHE A 118 -3.04 -15.08 -17.64
C PHE A 118 -2.59 -16.07 -18.72
N VAL A 119 -2.22 -15.57 -19.90
CA VAL A 119 -1.71 -16.39 -21.02
C VAL A 119 -0.42 -17.11 -20.63
N LEU A 120 0.51 -16.43 -19.97
CA LEU A 120 1.72 -17.04 -19.42
C LEU A 120 1.39 -18.20 -18.48
N CYS A 121 0.57 -17.93 -17.46
CA CYS A 121 0.27 -18.91 -16.43
C CYS A 121 -0.50 -20.13 -16.98
N LEU A 122 -1.52 -19.89 -17.81
CA LEU A 122 -2.38 -20.96 -18.31
C LEU A 122 -1.74 -21.78 -19.45
N PHE A 123 -1.17 -21.11 -20.47
CA PHE A 123 -0.75 -21.78 -21.69
C PHE A 123 0.76 -22.12 -21.71
N ILE A 124 1.61 -21.30 -21.12
CA ILE A 124 3.06 -21.51 -21.13
C ILE A 124 3.49 -22.33 -19.91
N LEU A 125 3.06 -21.91 -18.70
CA LEU A 125 3.40 -22.58 -17.45
C LEU A 125 2.43 -23.70 -17.09
N LYS A 126 1.32 -23.83 -17.83
CA LYS A 126 0.26 -24.85 -17.66
C LYS A 126 -0.24 -24.99 -16.22
N LEU A 127 -0.39 -23.85 -15.54
CA LEU A 127 -0.91 -23.79 -14.19
C LEU A 127 -2.44 -24.04 -14.20
N ASN A 128 -2.99 -24.36 -13.03
CA ASN A 128 -4.42 -24.48 -12.84
C ASN A 128 -5.15 -23.18 -13.26
N LEU A 129 -6.32 -23.33 -13.92
CA LEU A 129 -7.12 -22.21 -14.43
C LEU A 129 -7.49 -21.21 -13.33
N SER A 130 -7.89 -21.69 -12.14
CA SER A 130 -8.25 -20.83 -11.00
C SER A 130 -7.06 -19.96 -10.56
N LEU A 131 -5.88 -20.54 -10.44
CA LEU A 131 -4.65 -19.81 -10.08
C LEU A 131 -4.25 -18.81 -11.17
N SER A 132 -4.33 -19.23 -12.45
CA SER A 132 -4.00 -18.37 -13.60
C SER A 132 -4.91 -17.16 -13.71
N LEU A 133 -6.22 -17.32 -13.44
CA LEU A 133 -7.19 -16.21 -13.42
C LEU A 133 -6.86 -15.19 -12.32
N VAL A 134 -6.57 -15.67 -11.11
CA VAL A 134 -6.33 -14.78 -9.97
C VAL A 134 -4.97 -14.09 -10.10
N LEU A 135 -3.91 -14.79 -10.55
CA LEU A 135 -2.61 -14.17 -10.83
C LEU A 135 -2.72 -13.14 -11.96
N GLY A 136 -3.48 -13.43 -13.03
CA GLY A 136 -3.76 -12.48 -14.10
C GLY A 136 -4.47 -11.23 -13.59
N ALA A 137 -5.49 -11.37 -12.76
CA ALA A 137 -6.19 -10.23 -12.18
C ALA A 137 -5.30 -9.38 -11.26
N LEU A 138 -4.48 -10.02 -10.43
CA LEU A 138 -3.53 -9.31 -9.56
C LEU A 138 -2.46 -8.54 -10.35
N ALA A 139 -2.15 -8.96 -11.56
CA ALA A 139 -1.19 -8.27 -12.42
C ALA A 139 -1.65 -6.84 -12.82
N ALA A 140 -2.94 -6.55 -12.77
CA ALA A 140 -3.46 -5.21 -13.00
C ALA A 140 -3.01 -4.20 -11.93
N THR A 141 -2.91 -4.60 -10.66
CA THR A 141 -2.66 -3.69 -9.54
C THR A 141 -1.26 -3.05 -9.58
N THR A 142 -1.15 -1.80 -9.14
CA THR A 142 0.11 -1.04 -9.03
C THR A 142 0.30 -0.53 -7.60
N ALA A 143 1.56 -0.45 -7.13
CA ALA A 143 1.90 0.06 -5.80
C ALA A 143 1.84 1.60 -5.79
N SER A 144 0.69 2.16 -5.43
CA SER A 144 0.50 3.62 -5.32
C SER A 144 1.48 4.25 -4.34
N ALA A 145 1.69 3.65 -3.17
CA ALA A 145 2.56 4.18 -2.13
C ALA A 145 4.02 4.33 -2.61
N SER A 146 4.58 3.31 -3.27
CA SER A 146 5.96 3.32 -3.78
C SER A 146 6.15 4.40 -4.85
N THR A 147 5.19 4.53 -5.79
CA THR A 147 5.22 5.54 -6.85
C THR A 147 5.11 6.96 -6.28
N ILE A 148 4.18 7.19 -5.33
CA ILE A 148 4.00 8.49 -4.66
C ILE A 148 5.24 8.89 -3.85
N MET A 149 5.83 7.94 -3.11
CA MET A 149 7.07 8.20 -2.38
C MET A 149 8.20 8.61 -3.31
N THR A 150 8.34 7.96 -4.48
CA THR A 150 9.33 8.32 -5.49
C THR A 150 9.08 9.73 -6.04
N ILE A 151 7.83 10.06 -6.37
CA ILE A 151 7.44 11.42 -6.83
C ILE A 151 7.81 12.48 -5.78
N ARG A 152 7.48 12.23 -4.51
CA ARG A 152 7.78 13.15 -3.39
C ARG A 152 9.29 13.28 -3.14
N GLN A 153 10.03 12.17 -3.19
CA GLN A 153 11.47 12.15 -2.94
C GLN A 153 12.23 13.02 -3.95
N PHE A 154 11.80 13.04 -5.21
CA PHE A 154 12.41 13.82 -6.28
C PHE A 154 11.68 15.14 -6.56
N ASN A 155 10.69 15.51 -5.73
CA ASN A 155 9.86 16.71 -5.89
C ASN A 155 9.32 16.86 -7.34
N ALA A 156 9.01 15.72 -7.98
CA ALA A 156 8.57 15.68 -9.37
C ALA A 156 7.19 16.32 -9.53
N LYS A 157 7.01 17.10 -10.60
CA LYS A 157 5.79 17.86 -10.90
C LYS A 157 5.50 17.88 -12.41
N GLY A 158 4.29 18.28 -12.78
CA GLY A 158 3.89 18.47 -14.17
C GLY A 158 2.81 17.51 -14.64
N ASP A 159 2.45 17.63 -15.93
CA ASP A 159 1.33 16.87 -16.52
C ASP A 159 1.56 15.35 -16.48
N PHE A 160 2.80 14.90 -16.69
CA PHE A 160 3.15 13.48 -16.60
C PHE A 160 2.85 12.93 -15.21
N VAL A 161 3.27 13.64 -14.14
CA VAL A 161 3.06 13.25 -12.76
C VAL A 161 1.57 13.21 -12.43
N ASN A 162 0.81 14.22 -12.89
CA ASN A 162 -0.64 14.26 -12.69
C ASN A 162 -1.34 13.07 -13.37
N THR A 163 -0.96 12.74 -14.61
CA THR A 163 -1.49 11.57 -15.32
C THR A 163 -1.09 10.28 -14.60
N LEU A 164 0.17 10.15 -14.19
CA LEU A 164 0.66 8.97 -13.46
C LEU A 164 -0.11 8.73 -12.16
N LEU A 165 -0.33 9.77 -11.35
CA LEU A 165 -1.08 9.65 -10.09
C LEU A 165 -2.52 9.20 -10.31
N GLN A 166 -3.18 9.74 -11.35
CA GLN A 166 -4.54 9.36 -11.71
C GLN A 166 -4.62 7.91 -12.20
N VAL A 167 -3.70 7.49 -13.07
CA VAL A 167 -3.63 6.11 -13.56
C VAL A 167 -3.39 5.14 -12.41
N VAL A 168 -2.39 5.39 -11.56
CA VAL A 168 -2.08 4.54 -10.39
C VAL A 168 -3.26 4.41 -9.42
N ALA A 169 -4.02 5.49 -9.23
CA ALA A 169 -5.20 5.46 -8.40
C ALA A 169 -6.30 4.57 -9.02
N LEU A 170 -6.60 4.76 -10.32
CA LEU A 170 -7.60 3.94 -11.04
C LEU A 170 -7.17 2.48 -11.18
N ASP A 171 -5.89 2.20 -11.30
CA ASP A 171 -5.33 0.85 -11.35
C ASP A 171 -5.80 -0.03 -10.18
N ASN A 172 -5.81 0.54 -8.98
CA ASN A 172 -6.28 -0.17 -7.80
C ASN A 172 -7.78 -0.49 -7.88
N VAL A 173 -8.58 0.37 -8.49
CA VAL A 173 -10.02 0.10 -8.72
C VAL A 173 -10.18 -1.02 -9.74
N PHE A 174 -9.55 -0.91 -10.90
CA PHE A 174 -9.63 -1.93 -11.96
C PHE A 174 -9.07 -3.28 -11.47
N GLY A 175 -7.91 -3.26 -10.82
CA GLY A 175 -7.29 -4.46 -10.27
C GLY A 175 -8.15 -5.16 -9.23
N LEU A 176 -8.83 -4.40 -8.37
CA LEU A 176 -9.70 -4.97 -7.35
C LEU A 176 -10.99 -5.55 -7.94
N VAL A 177 -11.60 -4.88 -8.92
CA VAL A 177 -12.77 -5.41 -9.63
C VAL A 177 -12.39 -6.68 -10.38
N ALA A 178 -11.27 -6.66 -11.12
CA ALA A 178 -10.75 -7.84 -11.83
C ALA A 178 -10.44 -8.99 -10.86
N TYR A 179 -9.81 -8.69 -9.72
CA TYR A 179 -9.54 -9.69 -8.67
C TYR A 179 -10.82 -10.30 -8.12
N SER A 180 -11.81 -9.48 -7.79
CA SER A 180 -13.08 -9.97 -7.22
C SER A 180 -13.85 -10.85 -8.20
N MET A 181 -13.80 -10.56 -9.49
CA MET A 181 -14.35 -11.41 -10.52
C MET A 181 -13.56 -12.72 -10.65
N ALA A 182 -12.23 -12.62 -10.70
CA ALA A 182 -11.35 -13.77 -10.87
C ALA A 182 -11.46 -14.75 -9.70
N ILE A 183 -11.45 -14.27 -8.45
CA ILE A 183 -11.56 -15.13 -7.26
C ILE A 183 -12.92 -15.84 -7.23
N SER A 184 -13.98 -15.16 -7.62
CA SER A 184 -15.33 -15.74 -7.65
C SER A 184 -15.47 -16.82 -8.72
N VAL A 185 -14.91 -16.60 -9.90
CA VAL A 185 -14.84 -17.63 -10.95
C VAL A 185 -13.96 -18.79 -10.48
N ALA A 186 -12.83 -18.52 -9.83
CA ALA A 186 -11.95 -19.56 -9.30
C ALA A 186 -12.64 -20.47 -8.27
N VAL A 187 -13.42 -19.88 -7.35
CA VAL A 187 -14.21 -20.62 -6.36
C VAL A 187 -15.33 -21.43 -7.04
N ALA A 188 -16.01 -20.84 -8.03
CA ALA A 188 -17.06 -21.55 -8.80
C ALA A 188 -16.49 -22.74 -9.55
N LEU A 189 -15.28 -22.64 -10.13
CA LEU A 189 -14.59 -23.75 -10.79
C LEU A 189 -14.22 -24.87 -9.81
N GLN A 190 -13.79 -24.54 -8.59
CA GLN A 190 -13.47 -25.52 -7.55
C GLN A 190 -14.74 -26.26 -7.04
N SER A 191 -15.85 -25.55 -6.92
CA SER A 191 -17.12 -26.14 -6.45
C SER A 191 -17.88 -26.95 -7.50
N GLY A 192 -17.42 -26.93 -8.76
CA GLY A 192 -18.08 -27.62 -9.89
C GLY A 192 -19.45 -27.04 -10.29
N SER A 193 -19.87 -25.91 -9.69
CA SER A 193 -21.17 -25.29 -9.93
C SER A 193 -21.02 -23.93 -10.63
N PHE A 194 -21.00 -23.95 -11.97
CA PHE A 194 -20.94 -22.71 -12.76
C PHE A 194 -22.37 -22.14 -12.92
N LYS A 195 -22.71 -21.18 -12.05
CA LYS A 195 -23.97 -20.43 -12.16
C LYS A 195 -23.65 -18.97 -12.49
N LEU A 196 -24.48 -18.34 -13.33
CA LEU A 196 -24.37 -16.92 -13.66
C LEU A 196 -24.40 -16.03 -12.38
N SER A 197 -25.15 -16.48 -11.36
CA SER A 197 -25.16 -15.85 -10.04
C SER A 197 -23.79 -15.80 -9.37
N SER A 198 -22.91 -16.77 -9.64
CA SER A 198 -21.54 -16.80 -9.07
C SER A 198 -20.64 -15.67 -9.61
N ILE A 199 -20.98 -15.07 -10.73
CA ILE A 199 -20.28 -13.91 -11.31
C ILE A 199 -20.97 -12.59 -10.92
N LEU A 200 -22.32 -12.57 -10.98
CA LEU A 200 -23.08 -11.35 -10.71
C LEU A 200 -23.09 -10.97 -9.22
N MET A 201 -23.13 -11.96 -8.33
CA MET A 201 -23.17 -11.71 -6.88
C MET A 201 -21.95 -10.95 -6.36
N PRO A 202 -20.70 -11.29 -6.71
CA PRO A 202 -19.53 -10.53 -6.29
C PRO A 202 -19.49 -9.11 -6.84
N ILE A 203 -19.96 -8.89 -8.06
CA ILE A 203 -20.06 -7.54 -8.64
C ILE A 203 -21.08 -6.72 -7.84
N ALA A 204 -22.25 -7.29 -7.55
CA ALA A 204 -23.26 -6.63 -6.73
C ALA A 204 -22.77 -6.33 -5.31
N LEU A 205 -22.05 -7.28 -4.67
CA LEU A 205 -21.45 -7.09 -3.36
C LEU A 205 -20.37 -6.00 -3.37
N ASN A 206 -19.50 -5.98 -4.37
CA ASN A 206 -18.50 -4.93 -4.51
C ASN A 206 -19.12 -3.55 -4.68
N LEU A 207 -20.20 -3.46 -5.48
CA LEU A 207 -20.95 -2.21 -5.63
C LEU A 207 -21.64 -1.80 -4.32
N ALA A 208 -22.23 -2.75 -3.60
CA ALA A 208 -22.83 -2.50 -2.29
C ALA A 208 -21.81 -2.03 -1.27
N VAL A 209 -20.62 -2.65 -1.20
CA VAL A 209 -19.50 -2.24 -0.34
C VAL A 209 -18.99 -0.85 -0.70
N LEU A 210 -18.90 -0.52 -2.00
CA LEU A 210 -18.50 0.80 -2.48
C LEU A 210 -19.51 1.87 -2.06
N LEU A 211 -20.81 1.61 -2.21
CA LEU A 211 -21.89 2.52 -1.77
C LEU A 211 -21.90 2.68 -0.24
N LEU A 212 -21.78 1.57 0.48
CA LEU A 212 -21.71 1.58 1.94
C LEU A 212 -20.49 2.38 2.43
N GLY A 213 -19.33 2.19 1.80
CA GLY A 213 -18.12 2.98 2.07
C GLY A 213 -18.33 4.48 1.84
N GLY A 214 -19.03 4.86 0.77
CA GLY A 214 -19.43 6.24 0.50
C GLY A 214 -20.31 6.83 1.62
N LEU A 215 -21.29 6.06 2.10
CA LEU A 215 -22.12 6.46 3.25
C LEU A 215 -21.28 6.64 4.53
N PHE A 216 -20.33 5.74 4.78
CA PHE A 216 -19.39 5.89 5.89
C PHE A 216 -18.47 7.10 5.72
N GLY A 217 -18.13 7.51 4.49
CA GLY A 217 -17.42 8.77 4.21
C GLY A 217 -18.25 10.00 4.58
N LEU A 218 -19.55 10.00 4.28
CA LEU A 218 -20.49 11.02 4.73
C LEU A 218 -20.61 11.04 6.26
N PHE A 219 -20.72 9.88 6.87
CA PHE A 219 -20.78 9.72 8.31
C PHE A 219 -19.50 10.24 9.00
N LEU A 220 -18.33 9.92 8.42
CA LEU A 220 -17.05 10.45 8.90
C LEU A 220 -17.02 11.98 8.86
N LYS A 221 -17.51 12.61 7.77
CA LYS A 221 -17.66 14.07 7.69
C LYS A 221 -18.55 14.62 8.81
N LEU A 222 -19.66 13.96 9.09
CA LEU A 222 -20.60 14.39 10.14
C LEU A 222 -19.95 14.38 11.53
N LEU A 223 -19.12 13.36 11.79
CA LEU A 223 -18.38 13.22 13.04
C LEU A 223 -17.18 14.18 13.16
N MET A 224 -16.78 14.83 12.06
CA MET A 224 -15.59 15.69 11.95
C MET A 224 -15.94 17.17 11.86
N PRO A 225 -16.38 17.85 12.93
CA PRO A 225 -16.55 19.28 12.93
C PRO A 225 -15.20 20.00 12.83
N LYS A 226 -15.21 21.21 12.21
CA LYS A 226 -14.00 21.99 11.86
C LYS A 226 -13.09 22.34 13.06
N GLN A 227 -13.60 22.34 14.27
CA GLN A 227 -12.90 22.77 15.50
C GLN A 227 -12.34 21.61 16.36
N ARG A 228 -12.36 20.35 15.90
CA ARG A 228 -11.82 19.24 16.70
C ARG A 228 -10.30 19.20 16.71
N SER A 229 -9.74 18.76 17.85
CA SER A 229 -8.31 18.52 18.01
C SER A 229 -7.83 17.43 17.05
N THR A 230 -6.54 17.47 16.72
CA THR A 230 -5.85 16.52 15.83
C THR A 230 -6.05 15.07 16.27
N ASP A 231 -5.91 14.81 17.58
CA ASP A 231 -6.01 13.47 18.15
C ASP A 231 -7.41 12.89 18.05
N ASN A 232 -8.44 13.68 18.35
CA ASN A 232 -9.83 13.27 18.24
C ASN A 232 -10.21 12.91 16.79
N ARG A 233 -9.68 13.64 15.82
CA ARG A 233 -9.91 13.36 14.39
C ARG A 233 -9.32 12.01 13.98
N LEU A 234 -8.09 11.72 14.41
CA LEU A 234 -7.44 10.45 14.15
C LEU A 234 -8.18 9.28 14.79
N ILE A 235 -8.57 9.42 16.09
CA ILE A 235 -9.31 8.40 16.82
C ILE A 235 -10.64 8.07 16.13
N ILE A 236 -11.41 9.09 15.73
CA ILE A 236 -12.68 8.90 15.03
C ILE A 236 -12.47 8.17 13.70
N THR A 237 -11.46 8.57 12.94
CA THR A 237 -11.17 7.93 11.64
C THR A 237 -10.81 6.47 11.82
N ILE A 238 -9.94 6.15 12.78
CA ILE A 238 -9.56 4.76 13.08
C ILE A 238 -10.79 3.96 13.53
N ALA A 239 -11.62 4.52 14.41
CA ALA A 239 -12.83 3.86 14.89
C ALA A 239 -13.81 3.56 13.74
N VAL A 240 -14.01 4.51 12.82
CA VAL A 240 -14.88 4.35 11.65
C VAL A 240 -14.31 3.30 10.69
N LEU A 241 -12.99 3.32 10.42
CA LEU A 241 -12.34 2.32 9.59
C LEU A 241 -12.45 0.91 10.19
N PHE A 242 -12.20 0.76 11.49
CA PHE A 242 -12.32 -0.54 12.16
C PHE A 242 -13.76 -1.04 12.18
N SER A 243 -14.73 -0.16 12.43
CA SER A 243 -16.16 -0.51 12.37
C SER A 243 -16.55 -1.00 10.98
N PHE A 244 -16.08 -0.32 9.94
CA PHE A 244 -16.32 -0.70 8.56
C PHE A 244 -15.68 -2.06 8.23
N CYS A 245 -14.41 -2.28 8.64
CA CYS A 245 -13.74 -3.57 8.49
C CYS A 245 -14.50 -4.68 9.20
N GLY A 246 -14.99 -4.44 10.42
CA GLY A 246 -15.78 -5.41 11.18
C GLY A 246 -17.08 -5.78 10.47
N ILE A 247 -17.79 -4.80 9.89
CA ILE A 247 -19.01 -5.06 9.09
C ILE A 247 -18.66 -5.87 7.84
N CYS A 248 -17.58 -5.51 7.13
CA CYS A 248 -17.16 -6.26 5.96
C CYS A 248 -16.76 -7.71 6.31
N ALA A 249 -16.09 -7.92 7.44
CA ALA A 249 -15.73 -9.24 7.93
C ALA A 249 -16.97 -10.10 8.28
N LEU A 250 -18.02 -9.49 8.84
CA LEU A 250 -19.30 -10.19 9.10
C LEU A 250 -20.03 -10.60 7.81
N LEU A 251 -19.79 -9.89 6.71
CA LEU A 251 -20.38 -10.15 5.41
C LEU A 251 -19.49 -10.99 4.48
N ASP A 252 -18.32 -11.44 4.95
CA ASP A 252 -17.27 -12.12 4.18
C ASP A 252 -16.88 -11.37 2.89
N VAL A 253 -16.82 -10.03 2.95
CA VAL A 253 -16.43 -9.17 1.83
C VAL A 253 -15.17 -8.36 2.16
N SER A 254 -14.39 -8.02 1.11
CA SER A 254 -13.20 -7.19 1.28
C SER A 254 -13.57 -5.74 1.63
N PRO A 255 -12.98 -5.13 2.66
CA PRO A 255 -13.22 -3.73 3.02
C PRO A 255 -12.59 -2.73 2.03
N LEU A 256 -11.76 -3.17 1.12
CA LEU A 256 -10.84 -2.36 0.33
C LEU A 256 -11.56 -1.31 -0.53
N LEU A 257 -12.56 -1.72 -1.35
CA LEU A 257 -13.35 -0.79 -2.17
C LEU A 257 -14.12 0.22 -1.32
N GLY A 258 -14.68 -0.23 -0.22
CA GLY A 258 -15.46 0.63 0.66
C GLY A 258 -14.60 1.66 1.38
N CYS A 259 -13.44 1.27 1.91
CA CYS A 259 -12.50 2.20 2.54
C CYS A 259 -11.96 3.22 1.53
N MET A 260 -11.70 2.81 0.28
CA MET A 260 -11.30 3.72 -0.77
C MET A 260 -12.42 4.71 -1.14
N SER A 261 -13.66 4.22 -1.27
CA SER A 261 -14.84 5.07 -1.49
C SER A 261 -15.06 6.04 -0.34
N MET A 262 -14.86 5.58 0.91
CA MET A 262 -14.94 6.41 2.12
C MET A 262 -13.95 7.57 2.05
N GLY A 263 -12.67 7.31 1.72
CA GLY A 263 -11.65 8.34 1.55
C GLY A 263 -11.97 9.30 0.40
N MET A 264 -12.41 8.76 -0.74
CA MET A 264 -12.82 9.53 -1.92
C MET A 264 -13.99 10.49 -1.60
N ILE A 265 -15.04 10.01 -0.96
CA ILE A 265 -16.19 10.86 -0.61
C ILE A 265 -15.78 11.91 0.43
N TYR A 266 -15.01 11.52 1.44
CA TYR A 266 -14.54 12.44 2.47
C TYR A 266 -13.74 13.61 1.88
N ILE A 267 -12.72 13.36 1.05
CA ILE A 267 -11.88 14.41 0.48
C ILE A 267 -12.67 15.35 -0.44
N ASN A 268 -13.62 14.81 -1.23
CA ASN A 268 -14.40 15.61 -2.17
C ASN A 268 -15.45 16.52 -1.49
N ILE A 269 -15.87 16.18 -0.27
CA ILE A 269 -16.88 16.95 0.45
C ILE A 269 -16.24 17.94 1.43
N THR A 270 -15.07 17.60 1.99
CA THR A 270 -14.43 18.39 3.03
C THR A 270 -13.26 19.21 2.54
N GLU A 271 -12.65 18.84 1.42
CA GLU A 271 -11.36 19.37 0.92
C GLU A 271 -10.24 19.31 1.98
N ASP A 272 -10.39 18.42 2.98
CA ASP A 272 -9.53 18.33 4.15
C ASP A 272 -8.54 17.17 4.00
N ASP A 273 -7.32 17.50 3.58
CA ASP A 273 -6.21 16.55 3.43
C ASP A 273 -5.50 16.22 4.76
N LYS A 274 -5.80 16.93 5.86
CA LYS A 274 -5.09 16.78 7.14
C LYS A 274 -5.23 15.38 7.73
N ILE A 275 -6.43 14.77 7.59
CA ILE A 275 -6.69 13.43 8.11
C ILE A 275 -5.84 12.37 7.41
N PHE A 276 -5.64 12.48 6.10
CA PHE A 276 -4.79 11.58 5.33
C PHE A 276 -3.32 11.71 5.75
N LYS A 277 -2.84 12.93 6.01
CA LYS A 277 -1.50 13.19 6.53
C LYS A 277 -1.31 12.57 7.93
N GLN A 278 -2.29 12.75 8.83
CA GLN A 278 -2.26 12.16 10.18
C GLN A 278 -2.25 10.63 10.11
N LEU A 279 -3.10 10.05 9.27
CA LEU A 279 -3.16 8.61 9.08
C LEU A 279 -1.81 8.07 8.55
N ASN A 280 -1.17 8.78 7.65
CA ASN A 280 0.16 8.43 7.12
C ASN A 280 1.26 8.44 8.20
N TYR A 281 1.12 9.24 9.26
CA TYR A 281 2.02 9.18 10.42
C TYR A 281 1.72 8.01 11.35
N PHE A 282 0.46 7.59 11.44
CA PHE A 282 0.02 6.49 12.29
C PHE A 282 0.23 5.11 11.66
N ASN A 283 0.10 4.99 10.33
CA ASN A 283 0.13 3.72 9.59
C ASN A 283 1.43 2.91 9.68
N PRO A 284 2.65 3.49 9.83
CA PRO A 284 3.89 2.72 9.71
C PRO A 284 3.98 1.47 10.58
N PRO A 285 3.56 1.44 11.86
CA PRO A 285 3.58 0.22 12.66
C PRO A 285 2.62 -0.87 12.13
N ILE A 286 1.44 -0.48 11.66
CA ILE A 286 0.44 -1.42 11.13
C ILE A 286 0.95 -2.04 9.83
N LEU A 287 1.51 -1.23 8.93
CA LEU A 287 2.09 -1.70 7.68
C LEU A 287 3.31 -2.59 7.93
N LEU A 288 4.16 -2.26 8.92
CA LEU A 288 5.28 -3.09 9.31
C LEU A 288 4.79 -4.47 9.78
N LEU A 289 3.82 -4.53 10.69
CA LEU A 289 3.24 -5.80 11.16
C LEU A 289 2.64 -6.61 10.00
N PHE A 290 1.94 -5.95 9.09
CA PHE A 290 1.36 -6.59 7.91
C PHE A 290 2.44 -7.22 7.02
N PHE A 291 3.49 -6.50 6.67
CA PHE A 291 4.53 -7.02 5.78
C PHE A 291 5.43 -8.06 6.46
N VAL A 292 5.73 -7.91 7.77
CA VAL A 292 6.46 -8.94 8.54
C VAL A 292 5.62 -10.22 8.61
N ARG A 293 4.33 -10.12 8.90
CA ARG A 293 3.41 -11.27 8.88
C ARG A 293 3.36 -11.94 7.50
N SER A 294 3.27 -11.15 6.43
CA SER A 294 3.31 -11.67 5.07
C SER A 294 4.63 -12.41 4.78
N GLY A 295 5.75 -11.89 5.27
CA GLY A 295 7.05 -12.57 5.18
C GLY A 295 7.10 -13.88 5.95
N MET A 296 6.45 -13.98 7.13
CA MET A 296 6.38 -15.24 7.90
C MET A 296 5.55 -16.32 7.18
N ASN A 297 4.56 -15.92 6.38
CA ASN A 297 3.78 -16.84 5.55
C ASN A 297 4.54 -17.31 4.30
N PHE A 298 5.69 -16.73 4.00
CA PHE A 298 6.49 -17.06 2.83
C PHE A 298 7.13 -18.44 2.98
N LYS A 299 6.69 -19.40 2.16
CA LYS A 299 7.09 -20.80 2.23
C LYS A 299 8.25 -21.08 1.29
N LEU A 300 9.46 -21.07 1.83
CA LEU A 300 10.71 -21.32 1.10
C LEU A 300 10.79 -22.73 0.47
N ASP A 301 10.23 -23.73 1.14
CA ASP A 301 10.14 -25.12 0.65
C ASP A 301 9.26 -25.21 -0.59
N VAL A 302 8.09 -24.57 -0.56
CA VAL A 302 7.13 -24.55 -1.69
C VAL A 302 7.68 -23.77 -2.89
N LEU A 303 8.59 -22.81 -2.64
CA LEU A 303 9.21 -22.04 -3.72
C LEU A 303 10.05 -22.90 -4.66
N LEU A 304 10.74 -23.91 -4.09
CA LEU A 304 11.65 -24.79 -4.84
C LEU A 304 11.00 -26.10 -5.30
N HIS A 305 9.95 -26.54 -4.61
CA HIS A 305 9.25 -27.80 -4.87
C HIS A 305 7.77 -27.51 -5.12
N SER A 306 7.32 -27.80 -6.32
CA SER A 306 5.91 -27.59 -6.74
C SER A 306 5.17 -28.94 -6.77
N GLU A 307 4.97 -29.58 -5.63
CA GLU A 307 4.11 -30.76 -5.59
C GLU A 307 2.65 -30.33 -5.79
N GLY A 308 2.04 -30.71 -6.94
CA GLY A 308 0.60 -30.60 -7.19
C GLY A 308 0.12 -29.35 -7.95
N ILE A 309 0.99 -28.40 -8.34
CA ILE A 309 0.57 -27.16 -9.01
C ILE A 309 1.10 -27.12 -10.45
N GLY A 310 0.39 -27.77 -11.39
CA GLY A 310 0.79 -27.85 -12.79
C GLY A 310 1.86 -28.93 -13.07
N GLU A 311 2.44 -28.93 -14.27
CA GLU A 311 3.46 -29.91 -14.68
C GLU A 311 4.83 -29.58 -14.01
N ASN A 312 4.97 -29.76 -12.69
CA ASN A 312 6.26 -29.66 -11.94
C ASN A 312 7.06 -28.36 -12.15
N VAL A 313 6.40 -27.22 -12.31
CA VAL A 313 7.07 -25.92 -12.49
C VAL A 313 7.37 -25.31 -11.10
N PRO A 314 8.66 -25.04 -10.75
CA PRO A 314 9.00 -24.39 -9.49
C PRO A 314 8.32 -23.02 -9.36
N LEU A 315 7.73 -22.73 -8.20
CA LEU A 315 7.04 -21.45 -7.98
C LEU A 315 7.98 -20.24 -8.09
N LEU A 316 9.27 -20.43 -7.86
CA LEU A 316 10.29 -19.41 -8.13
C LEU A 316 10.28 -18.99 -9.60
N LEU A 317 10.24 -19.95 -10.53
CA LEU A 317 10.17 -19.67 -11.96
C LEU A 317 8.85 -18.98 -12.32
N VAL A 318 7.74 -19.40 -11.70
CA VAL A 318 6.44 -18.72 -11.87
C VAL A 318 6.54 -17.27 -11.40
N GLY A 319 7.11 -16.99 -10.23
CA GLY A 319 7.28 -15.64 -9.68
C GLY A 319 8.16 -14.74 -10.56
N ILE A 320 9.30 -15.26 -11.05
CA ILE A 320 10.19 -14.52 -11.95
C ILE A 320 9.51 -14.25 -13.29
N SER A 321 8.85 -15.26 -13.87
CA SER A 321 8.14 -15.13 -15.14
C SER A 321 6.94 -14.17 -15.02
N TYR A 322 6.19 -14.25 -13.93
CA TYR A 322 5.13 -13.30 -13.57
C TYR A 322 5.68 -11.86 -13.52
N PHE A 323 6.81 -11.66 -12.82
CA PHE A 323 7.47 -10.37 -12.72
C PHE A 323 7.79 -9.77 -14.09
N LEU A 324 8.46 -10.54 -14.97
CA LEU A 324 8.91 -10.07 -16.28
C LEU A 324 7.73 -9.81 -17.23
N VAL A 325 6.78 -10.75 -17.31
CA VAL A 325 5.67 -10.68 -18.26
C VAL A 325 4.66 -9.61 -17.86
N ARG A 326 4.46 -9.40 -16.55
CA ARG A 326 3.63 -8.26 -16.09
C ARG A 326 4.25 -6.92 -16.48
N ILE A 327 5.57 -6.73 -16.30
CA ILE A 327 6.25 -5.50 -16.73
C ILE A 327 6.05 -5.28 -18.23
N LEU A 328 6.20 -6.32 -19.04
CA LEU A 328 5.97 -6.24 -20.47
C LEU A 328 4.53 -5.84 -20.80
N GLY A 329 3.54 -6.48 -20.18
CA GLY A 329 2.11 -6.17 -20.37
C GLY A 329 1.75 -4.75 -19.95
N LYS A 330 2.21 -4.33 -18.77
CA LYS A 330 2.04 -2.94 -18.26
C LYS A 330 2.66 -1.91 -19.24
N TYR A 331 3.89 -2.16 -19.66
CA TYR A 331 4.61 -1.24 -20.54
C TYR A 331 3.92 -1.11 -21.91
N LEU A 332 3.52 -2.22 -22.53
CA LEU A 332 2.80 -2.22 -23.81
C LEU A 332 1.43 -1.55 -23.68
N GLY A 333 0.69 -1.83 -22.63
CA GLY A 333 -0.60 -1.18 -22.34
C GLY A 333 -0.48 0.32 -22.11
N ALA A 334 0.59 0.72 -21.39
CA ALA A 334 0.92 2.13 -21.15
C ALA A 334 1.48 2.85 -22.40
N ILE A 335 1.79 2.16 -23.50
CA ILE A 335 2.04 2.75 -24.82
C ILE A 335 0.73 2.87 -25.58
N LEU A 336 -0.05 1.79 -25.65
CA LEU A 336 -1.27 1.72 -26.46
C LEU A 336 -2.37 2.66 -25.97
N GLY A 337 -2.69 2.63 -24.67
CA GLY A 337 -3.73 3.48 -24.09
C GLY A 337 -3.50 4.98 -24.35
N PRO A 338 -2.36 5.57 -23.94
CA PRO A 338 -2.06 6.97 -24.19
C PRO A 338 -1.97 7.32 -25.67
N THR A 339 -1.58 6.37 -26.54
CA THR A 339 -1.53 6.58 -27.99
C THR A 339 -2.92 6.74 -28.57
N LEU A 340 -3.89 5.93 -28.13
CA LEU A 340 -5.29 6.00 -28.56
C LEU A 340 -5.98 7.32 -28.17
N VAL A 341 -5.67 7.84 -26.99
CA VAL A 341 -6.29 9.08 -26.48
C VAL A 341 -5.52 10.35 -26.87
N GLY A 342 -4.44 10.22 -27.64
CA GLY A 342 -3.68 11.36 -28.14
C GLY A 342 -2.85 12.07 -27.06
N GLU A 343 -2.35 11.35 -26.05
CA GLU A 343 -1.49 11.92 -25.00
C GLU A 343 -0.10 12.33 -25.51
N LYS A 344 0.61 13.15 -24.71
CA LYS A 344 1.97 13.61 -25.00
C LYS A 344 2.96 12.44 -25.16
N LYS A 345 4.03 12.65 -25.93
CA LYS A 345 5.05 11.62 -26.22
C LYS A 345 5.71 11.06 -24.97
N GLU A 346 5.91 11.92 -23.95
CA GLU A 346 6.49 11.57 -22.66
C GLU A 346 5.64 10.54 -21.93
N VAL A 347 4.31 10.74 -21.88
CA VAL A 347 3.36 9.81 -21.28
C VAL A 347 3.37 8.49 -22.03
N ARG A 348 3.30 8.52 -23.37
CA ARG A 348 3.30 7.29 -24.20
C ARG A 348 4.55 6.43 -24.01
N LYS A 349 5.72 7.06 -23.80
CA LYS A 349 6.99 6.32 -23.73
C LYS A 349 7.36 5.88 -22.32
N TYR A 350 7.05 6.69 -21.31
CA TYR A 350 7.66 6.53 -20.00
C TYR A 350 6.67 6.19 -18.88
N LEU A 351 5.36 6.27 -19.13
CA LEU A 351 4.35 5.92 -18.14
C LEU A 351 4.51 4.47 -17.65
N GLY A 352 4.73 3.53 -18.56
CA GLY A 352 4.90 2.12 -18.21
C GLY A 352 6.06 1.83 -17.28
N LEU A 353 7.16 2.60 -17.35
CA LEU A 353 8.26 2.49 -16.39
C LEU A 353 7.85 2.89 -14.97
N ALA A 354 7.02 3.92 -14.86
CA ALA A 354 6.55 4.40 -13.56
C ALA A 354 5.45 3.52 -12.94
N LEU A 355 4.84 2.61 -13.73
CA LEU A 355 3.82 1.65 -13.31
C LEU A 355 4.38 0.26 -12.94
N VAL A 356 5.71 0.07 -13.01
CA VAL A 356 6.37 -1.20 -12.65
C VAL A 356 6.14 -1.61 -11.18
N PRO A 357 6.20 -0.70 -10.17
CA PRO A 357 6.07 -1.10 -8.78
C PRO A 357 4.76 -1.86 -8.50
N GLN A 358 4.87 -2.97 -7.75
CA GLN A 358 3.73 -3.74 -7.24
C GLN A 358 4.05 -4.22 -5.83
N ALA A 359 3.19 -3.92 -4.86
CA ALA A 359 3.39 -4.30 -3.46
C ALA A 359 2.07 -4.39 -2.68
N GLY A 360 1.87 -3.57 -1.67
CA GLY A 360 0.87 -3.66 -0.63
C GLY A 360 -0.50 -4.19 -1.02
N VAL A 361 -1.13 -3.63 -2.06
CA VAL A 361 -2.46 -4.06 -2.51
C VAL A 361 -2.42 -5.50 -3.07
N ALA A 362 -1.43 -5.83 -3.90
CA ALA A 362 -1.30 -7.18 -4.46
C ALA A 362 -1.03 -8.22 -3.37
N ILE A 363 -0.14 -7.90 -2.41
CA ILE A 363 0.18 -8.77 -1.27
C ILE A 363 -1.07 -8.99 -0.42
N GLY A 364 -1.81 -7.93 -0.11
CA GLY A 364 -3.02 -8.05 0.69
C GLY A 364 -4.14 -8.83 0.00
N LEU A 365 -4.36 -8.59 -1.29
CA LEU A 365 -5.32 -9.36 -2.07
C LEU A 365 -4.90 -10.83 -2.24
N SER A 366 -3.58 -11.11 -2.37
CA SER A 366 -3.09 -12.48 -2.42
C SER A 366 -3.30 -13.22 -1.09
N ALA A 367 -3.09 -12.55 0.05
CA ALA A 367 -3.36 -13.11 1.36
C ALA A 367 -4.86 -13.40 1.57
N LEU A 368 -5.73 -12.49 1.11
CA LEU A 368 -7.18 -12.72 1.09
C LEU A 368 -7.54 -13.89 0.17
N GLY A 369 -6.99 -13.94 -1.04
CA GLY A 369 -7.19 -15.02 -2.00
C GLY A 369 -6.70 -16.37 -1.47
N ALA A 370 -5.58 -16.38 -0.75
CA ALA A 370 -5.05 -17.58 -0.13
C ALA A 370 -6.02 -18.15 0.92
N ARG A 371 -6.66 -17.30 1.71
CA ARG A 371 -7.72 -17.72 2.67
C ARG A 371 -8.96 -18.29 1.96
N ILE A 372 -9.39 -17.66 0.85
CA ILE A 372 -10.59 -18.05 0.12
C ILE A 372 -10.37 -19.35 -0.66
N LEU A 373 -9.28 -19.47 -1.41
CA LEU A 373 -8.96 -20.65 -2.22
C LEU A 373 -8.54 -21.84 -1.37
N GLY A 374 -7.89 -21.58 -0.24
CA GLY A 374 -7.38 -22.60 0.67
C GLY A 374 -6.35 -23.53 0.05
N GLY A 375 -5.91 -24.51 0.82
CA GLY A 375 -5.08 -25.63 0.37
C GLY A 375 -3.78 -25.21 -0.33
N GLU A 376 -3.41 -25.91 -1.39
CA GLU A 376 -2.20 -25.68 -2.15
C GLU A 376 -2.29 -24.46 -3.08
N LEU A 377 -3.46 -24.22 -3.68
CA LEU A 377 -3.67 -23.08 -4.57
C LEU A 377 -3.53 -21.75 -3.85
N GLY A 378 -4.08 -21.64 -2.64
CA GLY A 378 -3.93 -20.44 -1.81
C GLY A 378 -2.48 -20.18 -1.42
N ARG A 379 -1.77 -21.23 -1.00
CA ARG A 379 -0.34 -21.14 -0.67
C ARG A 379 0.52 -20.73 -1.86
N ALA A 380 0.25 -21.30 -3.02
CA ALA A 380 0.97 -20.96 -4.25
C ALA A 380 0.73 -19.49 -4.66
N LEU A 381 -0.52 -19.04 -4.60
CA LEU A 381 -0.89 -17.65 -4.90
C LEU A 381 -0.10 -16.67 -4.04
N GLU A 382 -0.13 -16.87 -2.71
CA GLU A 382 0.58 -16.00 -1.77
C GLU A 382 2.09 -16.03 -1.99
N THR A 383 2.67 -17.23 -2.19
CA THR A 383 4.11 -17.41 -2.41
C THR A 383 4.60 -16.74 -3.71
N VAL A 384 3.87 -16.89 -4.82
CA VAL A 384 4.23 -16.27 -6.11
C VAL A 384 4.18 -14.75 -6.01
N ILE A 385 3.12 -14.20 -5.41
CA ILE A 385 2.97 -12.75 -5.26
C ILE A 385 4.01 -12.17 -4.31
N LEU A 386 4.30 -12.83 -3.18
CA LEU A 386 5.36 -12.37 -2.26
C LEU A 386 6.73 -12.41 -2.92
N ALA A 387 7.08 -13.50 -3.63
CA ALA A 387 8.36 -13.61 -4.34
C ALA A 387 8.52 -12.50 -5.40
N SER A 388 7.50 -12.29 -6.21
CA SER A 388 7.52 -11.22 -7.22
C SER A 388 7.52 -9.82 -6.60
N SER A 389 6.82 -9.62 -5.47
CA SER A 389 6.78 -8.32 -4.78
C SER A 389 8.15 -7.89 -4.26
N ILE A 390 8.98 -8.82 -3.81
CA ILE A 390 10.37 -8.51 -3.43
C ILE A 390 11.13 -7.94 -4.64
N LEU A 391 10.98 -8.54 -5.82
CA LEU A 391 11.61 -8.06 -7.05
C LEU A 391 11.07 -6.68 -7.46
N TYR A 392 9.75 -6.47 -7.35
CA TYR A 392 9.13 -5.18 -7.65
C TYR A 392 9.56 -4.07 -6.69
N GLU A 393 9.70 -4.37 -5.41
CA GLU A 393 10.18 -3.40 -4.42
C GLU A 393 11.66 -3.06 -4.62
N LEU A 394 12.45 -4.00 -5.14
CA LEU A 394 13.86 -3.78 -5.42
C LEU A 394 14.07 -2.92 -6.70
N ILE A 395 13.35 -3.24 -7.77
CA ILE A 395 13.56 -2.67 -9.11
C ILE A 395 12.58 -1.53 -9.40
N GLY A 396 11.35 -1.62 -8.90
CA GLY A 396 10.25 -0.71 -9.19
C GLY A 396 10.53 0.77 -8.92
N PRO A 397 11.03 1.16 -7.75
CA PRO A 397 11.37 2.56 -7.46
C PRO A 397 12.43 3.12 -8.41
N GLY A 398 13.40 2.29 -8.81
CA GLY A 398 14.42 2.62 -9.82
C GLY A 398 13.79 2.89 -11.20
N CYS A 399 12.87 2.03 -11.63
CA CYS A 399 12.12 2.21 -12.87
C CYS A 399 11.22 3.45 -12.82
N ALA A 400 10.52 3.67 -11.71
CA ALA A 400 9.68 4.86 -11.53
C ALA A 400 10.52 6.15 -11.57
N LYS A 401 11.67 6.18 -10.90
CA LYS A 401 12.63 7.29 -10.97
C LYS A 401 13.10 7.54 -12.40
N LEU A 402 13.46 6.47 -13.12
CA LEU A 402 13.89 6.57 -14.52
C LEU A 402 12.77 7.15 -15.41
N GLY A 403 11.52 6.70 -15.23
CA GLY A 403 10.36 7.23 -15.94
C GLY A 403 10.14 8.73 -15.68
N LEU A 404 10.24 9.15 -14.43
CA LEU A 404 10.14 10.57 -14.03
C LEU A 404 11.29 11.41 -14.62
N TYR A 405 12.50 10.88 -14.64
CA TYR A 405 13.66 11.56 -15.22
C TYR A 405 13.51 11.75 -16.73
N LEU A 406 13.21 10.68 -17.45
CA LEU A 406 13.07 10.68 -18.90
C LEU A 406 11.87 11.51 -19.39
N SER A 407 10.85 11.68 -18.55
CA SER A 407 9.70 12.55 -18.82
C SER A 407 9.94 14.02 -18.47
N HIS A 408 11.16 14.38 -18.05
CA HIS A 408 11.51 15.74 -17.60
C HIS A 408 10.61 16.27 -16.49
N SER A 409 10.09 15.40 -15.63
CA SER A 409 9.20 15.77 -14.52
C SER A 409 9.94 16.35 -13.33
N TYR A 410 11.25 16.16 -13.25
CA TYR A 410 12.17 16.84 -12.35
C TYR A 410 13.51 17.07 -13.04
N ALA A 411 14.14 18.21 -12.76
CA ALA A 411 15.48 18.52 -13.23
C ALA A 411 16.49 18.00 -12.20
N VAL A 412 17.24 16.98 -12.56
CA VAL A 412 18.55 16.72 -11.95
C VAL A 412 19.54 17.28 -12.97
N SER A 413 19.91 18.54 -12.84
CA SER A 413 21.12 18.99 -13.51
C SER A 413 22.29 18.23 -12.87
N LEU A 414 23.28 17.82 -13.67
CA LEU A 414 24.55 17.33 -13.13
C LEU A 414 25.19 18.38 -12.18
N GLU A 415 24.84 19.64 -12.36
CA GLU A 415 25.19 20.77 -11.50
C GLU A 415 24.54 20.69 -10.10
N ASP A 416 23.26 20.26 -9.98
CA ASP A 416 22.61 20.04 -8.68
C ASP A 416 23.22 18.85 -7.91
N LEU A 417 23.80 17.86 -8.61
CA LEU A 417 24.57 16.79 -7.99
C LEU A 417 25.97 17.24 -7.61
N THR A 418 26.55 18.17 -8.33
CA THR A 418 27.83 18.79 -8.00
C THR A 418 27.65 19.93 -6.99
N GLU A 419 26.54 20.65 -6.98
CA GLU A 419 26.21 21.62 -5.93
C GLU A 419 25.88 20.95 -4.58
N SER A 420 25.30 19.74 -4.59
CA SER A 420 25.17 18.95 -3.35
C SER A 420 26.51 18.35 -2.87
N VAL A 421 27.56 18.38 -3.70
CA VAL A 421 28.95 17.96 -3.38
C VAL A 421 29.90 19.12 -3.41
N ALA A 422 29.65 20.18 -4.18
CA ALA A 422 30.31 21.46 -4.13
C ALA A 422 29.45 22.42 -3.28
N ILE A 423 29.49 22.23 -1.99
CA ILE A 423 29.30 23.34 -1.07
C ILE A 423 30.45 24.30 -1.39
N GLU A 424 30.20 25.34 -2.24
CA GLU A 424 30.98 26.55 -2.12
C GLU A 424 31.02 26.91 -0.63
N PRO A 425 32.15 27.30 -0.11
CA PRO A 425 32.22 27.79 1.25
C PRO A 425 31.53 29.15 1.29
N GLU A 426 30.21 29.23 1.23
CA GLU A 426 29.52 30.25 1.99
C GLU A 426 30.09 30.13 3.39
N LYS A 427 30.72 31.24 3.85
CA LYS A 427 31.20 31.35 5.23
C LYS A 427 30.20 30.61 6.11
N LYS A 428 30.59 29.44 6.58
CA LYS A 428 29.78 28.67 7.55
C LYS A 428 29.48 29.66 8.65
N LYS A 429 28.25 30.21 8.64
CA LYS A 429 27.74 30.84 9.84
C LYS A 429 27.93 29.79 10.93
N ASN A 430 28.65 30.13 11.95
CA ASN A 430 28.93 29.23 13.06
C ASN A 430 27.61 28.70 13.55
N GLU A 431 27.52 27.43 13.97
CA GLU A 431 26.26 26.86 14.51
C GLU A 431 25.61 27.79 15.54
N VAL A 432 26.44 28.56 16.24
CA VAL A 432 26.01 29.60 17.17
C VAL A 432 25.33 30.79 16.46
N GLU A 433 25.77 31.20 15.27
CA GLU A 433 25.14 32.29 14.49
C GLU A 433 23.76 31.83 13.90
N LEU A 434 23.66 30.60 13.45
CA LEU A 434 22.41 29.99 13.02
C LEU A 434 21.42 29.81 14.18
N LEU A 435 21.92 29.49 15.37
CA LEU A 435 21.12 29.43 16.59
C LEU A 435 20.63 30.81 17.01
N ILE A 436 21.46 31.81 16.93
CA ILE A 436 21.14 33.23 17.24
C ILE A 436 20.07 33.76 16.26
N GLU A 437 20.19 33.49 14.95
CA GLU A 437 19.15 33.85 13.96
C GLU A 437 17.83 33.15 14.23
N ARG A 438 17.85 31.86 14.58
CA ARG A 438 16.65 31.11 14.98
C ARG A 438 16.01 31.67 16.26
N ILE A 439 16.81 31.97 17.26
CA ILE A 439 16.34 32.58 18.51
C ILE A 439 15.74 33.96 18.24
N GLN A 440 16.37 34.78 17.40
CA GLN A 440 15.86 36.09 17.02
C GLN A 440 14.56 36.01 16.18
N ALA A 441 14.43 34.99 15.30
CA ALA A 441 13.22 34.75 14.56
C ALA A 441 12.08 34.33 15.51
N ILE A 442 12.34 33.42 16.45
CA ILE A 442 11.39 32.97 17.47
C ILE A 442 11.00 34.14 18.41
N GLN A 443 11.94 34.98 18.80
CA GLN A 443 11.64 36.16 19.62
C GLN A 443 10.79 37.21 18.90
N LYS A 444 10.88 37.28 17.56
CA LYS A 444 10.03 38.16 16.74
C LYS A 444 8.60 37.65 16.57
N GLU A 445 8.42 36.32 16.64
CA GLU A 445 7.11 35.65 16.54
C GLU A 445 6.41 35.49 17.90
N LEU A 446 7.14 35.58 19.02
CA LEU A 446 6.57 35.53 20.35
C LEU A 446 5.97 36.90 20.73
N PRO A 447 4.71 36.96 21.18
CA PRO A 447 4.15 38.19 21.74
C PRO A 447 5.04 38.67 22.90
N SER A 448 5.22 39.97 22.99
CA SER A 448 6.05 40.57 24.06
C SER A 448 5.60 40.04 25.41
N HIS A 449 6.56 39.81 26.33
CA HIS A 449 6.27 39.28 27.68
C HIS A 449 5.17 40.02 28.41
N ALA A 450 5.02 41.32 28.15
CA ALA A 450 3.94 42.17 28.67
C ALA A 450 2.57 41.82 28.12
N LYS A 451 2.48 41.41 26.85
CA LYS A 451 1.23 41.00 26.20
C LYS A 451 0.75 39.64 26.67
N ARG A 452 1.69 38.75 26.97
CA ARG A 452 1.41 37.41 27.50
C ARG A 452 0.94 37.45 28.94
N LEU A 453 1.55 38.30 29.77
CA LEU A 453 1.11 38.54 31.14
C LEU A 453 -0.28 39.17 31.20
N ALA A 454 -0.62 40.11 30.30
CA ALA A 454 -1.94 40.70 30.20
C ALA A 454 -3.02 39.67 29.76
N GLU A 455 -2.73 38.81 28.80
CA GLU A 455 -3.62 37.74 28.35
C GLU A 455 -3.81 36.66 29.44
N GLU A 456 -2.76 36.34 30.22
CA GLU A 456 -2.86 35.43 31.37
C GLU A 456 -3.65 36.03 32.55
N GLU A 457 -3.49 37.34 32.81
CA GLU A 457 -4.25 38.06 33.84
C GLU A 457 -5.74 38.21 33.45
N GLU A 458 -6.04 38.48 32.18
CA GLU A 458 -7.38 38.57 31.64
C GLU A 458 -8.09 37.21 31.70
N ALA A 459 -7.44 36.14 31.30
CA ALA A 459 -7.95 34.78 31.39
C ALA A 459 -8.16 34.30 32.84
N PHE A 460 -7.30 34.74 33.77
CA PHE A 460 -7.46 34.44 35.19
C PHE A 460 -8.65 35.21 35.81
N THR A 461 -8.89 36.42 35.35
CA THR A 461 -10.00 37.30 35.84
C THR A 461 -11.34 36.74 35.30
N GLU A 462 -11.42 36.36 34.01
CA GLU A 462 -12.63 35.72 33.46
C GLU A 462 -12.96 34.39 34.16
N ALA A 463 -11.95 33.56 34.44
CA ALA A 463 -12.17 32.30 35.15
C ALA A 463 -12.58 32.49 36.62
N ALA A 464 -12.20 33.60 37.23
CA ALA A 464 -12.62 33.96 38.59
C ALA A 464 -14.05 34.55 38.64
N GLU A 465 -14.47 35.25 37.57
CA GLU A 465 -15.83 35.76 37.45
C GLU A 465 -16.87 34.70 37.10
N GLU A 466 -16.48 33.60 36.42
CA GLU A 466 -17.36 32.45 36.16
C GLU A 466 -17.59 31.54 37.39
N GLN A 467 -16.85 31.72 38.49
CA GLN A 467 -17.00 30.93 39.74
C GLN A 467 -17.79 31.65 40.85
N TYR A 468 -18.29 32.83 40.60
CA TYR A 468 -19.20 33.59 41.50
C TYR A 468 -20.49 33.89 40.75
#